data_91d23e7ccf8960510dac58b6c8398103
#
_entry.id   91d23e7ccf8960510dac58b6c8398103
#
_cell.length_a   1.000
_cell.length_b   1.000
_cell.length_c   1.000
_cell.angle_alpha   90.00
_cell.angle_beta   90.00
_cell.angle_gamma   90.00
#
_symmetry.space_group_name_H-M   'P 1'
#
loop_
_entity.id
_entity.type
_entity.pdbx_description
1 polymer ?
#
loop_
_entity_poly.entity_id
_entity_poly.type
_entity_poly.pdbx_seq_one_letter_code
_entity_poly.pdbx_strand_id
1 'polypeptide(L)'
;MKPWLEELVRALTTAEAELGPRAEQGTPAARAAGSARLAQARLRTASLLARGPIPASLRTGDRSDEAVAVYCEALADKARSLIERGEAALAACAPAAAASPRAWRAALCAP
;
A
#
# COMPACT_ATOMS: atom_id res chain seq x y z
N MET A 1 -12.47 -15.27 -2.99
CA MET A 1 -12.04 -13.86 -3.03
C MET A 1 -12.65 -13.18 -4.25
N LYS A 2 -13.03 -11.94 -4.14
CA LYS A 2 -13.67 -11.21 -5.25
C LYS A 2 -12.61 -10.83 -6.29
N PRO A 3 -12.98 -10.84 -7.61
CA PRO A 3 -12.01 -10.58 -8.67
C PRO A 3 -11.26 -9.24 -8.54
N TRP A 4 -11.95 -8.17 -8.13
CA TRP A 4 -11.32 -6.87 -7.97
C TRP A 4 -10.27 -6.90 -6.85
N LEU A 5 -10.55 -7.64 -5.77
CA LEU A 5 -9.64 -7.77 -4.65
C LEU A 5 -8.41 -8.61 -5.02
N GLU A 6 -8.62 -9.70 -5.77
CA GLU A 6 -7.52 -10.53 -6.27
C GLU A 6 -6.60 -9.74 -7.19
N GLU A 7 -7.17 -8.95 -8.07
CA GLU A 7 -6.42 -8.11 -8.99
C GLU A 7 -5.63 -7.05 -8.25
N LEU A 8 -6.23 -6.42 -7.24
CA LEU A 8 -5.58 -5.41 -6.41
C LEU A 8 -4.39 -6.02 -5.64
N VAL A 9 -4.58 -7.19 -5.04
CA VAL A 9 -3.53 -7.91 -4.31
C VAL A 9 -2.40 -8.31 -5.25
N ARG A 10 -2.75 -8.78 -6.44
CA ARG A 10 -1.75 -9.17 -7.46
C ARG A 10 -0.92 -7.98 -7.89
N ALA A 11 -1.55 -6.84 -8.14
CA ALA A 11 -0.86 -5.62 -8.54
C ALA A 11 0.10 -5.16 -7.44
N LEU A 12 -0.31 -5.20 -6.18
CA LEU A 12 0.55 -4.86 -5.06
C LEU A 12 1.72 -5.82 -4.92
N THR A 13 1.48 -7.12 -5.04
CA THR A 13 2.53 -8.14 -4.96
C THR A 13 3.58 -7.91 -6.05
N THR A 14 3.14 -7.62 -7.27
CA THR A 14 4.04 -7.31 -8.39
C THR A 14 4.87 -6.06 -8.10
N ALA A 15 4.23 -5.00 -7.62
CA ALA A 15 4.90 -3.75 -7.26
C ALA A 15 5.94 -3.98 -6.15
N GLU A 16 5.59 -4.73 -5.12
CA GLU A 16 6.51 -5.03 -4.02
C GLU A 16 7.70 -5.86 -4.48
N ALA A 17 7.49 -6.80 -5.39
CA ALA A 17 8.57 -7.62 -5.95
C ALA A 17 9.56 -6.79 -6.77
N GLU A 18 9.07 -5.79 -7.50
CA GLU A 18 9.93 -4.89 -8.28
C GLU A 18 10.61 -3.82 -7.43
N LEU A 19 9.84 -3.19 -6.54
CA LEU A 19 10.29 -2.01 -5.82
C LEU A 19 11.04 -2.33 -4.53
N GLY A 20 10.77 -3.48 -3.90
CA GLY A 20 11.44 -3.89 -2.68
C GLY A 20 12.96 -3.89 -2.80
N PRO A 21 13.54 -4.61 -3.77
CA PRO A 21 14.99 -4.60 -3.98
C PRO A 21 15.56 -3.21 -4.28
N ARG A 22 14.83 -2.40 -5.04
CA ARG A 22 15.26 -1.02 -5.37
C ARG A 22 15.27 -0.12 -4.15
N ALA A 23 14.37 -0.36 -3.19
CA ALA A 23 14.30 0.41 -1.95
C ALA A 23 15.46 0.07 -0.99
N GLU A 24 16.02 -1.12 -1.10
CA GLU A 24 17.06 -1.62 -0.19
C GLU A 24 18.45 -1.55 -0.78
N GLN A 25 18.59 -1.54 -2.10
CA GLN A 25 19.85 -1.66 -2.81
C GLN A 25 20.06 -0.48 -3.77
N GLY A 26 21.31 -0.29 -4.15
CA GLY A 26 21.67 0.73 -5.11
C GLY A 26 22.11 2.04 -4.47
N THR A 27 22.12 3.11 -5.28
CA THR A 27 22.50 4.44 -4.81
C THR A 27 21.48 5.02 -3.84
N PRO A 28 21.86 6.01 -3.01
CA PRO A 28 20.89 6.68 -2.14
C PRO A 28 19.69 7.23 -2.91
N ALA A 29 19.92 7.77 -4.10
CA ALA A 29 18.86 8.29 -4.96
C ALA A 29 17.90 7.18 -5.42
N ALA A 30 18.43 6.04 -5.84
CA ALA A 30 17.62 4.90 -6.27
C ALA A 30 16.83 4.31 -5.10
N ARG A 31 17.44 4.22 -3.92
CA ARG A 31 16.76 3.76 -2.71
C ARG A 31 15.64 4.69 -2.29
N ALA A 32 15.86 6.00 -2.35
CA ALA A 32 14.82 6.99 -2.05
C ALA A 32 13.64 6.86 -3.02
N ALA A 33 13.91 6.78 -4.32
CA ALA A 33 12.87 6.63 -5.33
C ALA A 33 12.11 5.31 -5.17
N GLY A 34 12.80 4.21 -4.91
CA GLY A 34 12.19 2.91 -4.67
C GLY A 34 11.30 2.91 -3.43
N SER A 35 11.78 3.47 -2.32
CA SER A 35 11.01 3.58 -1.08
C SER A 35 9.77 4.46 -1.26
N ALA A 36 9.90 5.59 -1.97
CA ALA A 36 8.76 6.47 -2.22
C ALA A 36 7.68 5.77 -3.05
N ARG A 37 8.06 5.06 -4.10
CA ARG A 37 7.11 4.32 -4.95
C ARG A 37 6.47 3.15 -4.21
N LEU A 38 7.25 2.46 -3.38
CA LEU A 38 6.74 1.37 -2.56
C LEU A 38 5.70 1.89 -1.56
N ALA A 39 5.99 3.02 -0.92
CA ALA A 39 5.04 3.70 -0.03
C ALA A 39 3.75 4.06 -0.77
N GLN A 40 3.85 4.66 -1.94
CA GLN A 40 2.71 5.02 -2.77
C GLN A 40 1.86 3.80 -3.13
N ALA A 41 2.49 2.71 -3.55
CA ALA A 41 1.79 1.48 -3.91
C ALA A 41 1.00 0.92 -2.72
N ARG A 42 1.61 0.87 -1.55
CA ARG A 42 0.97 0.37 -0.33
C ARG A 42 -0.17 1.27 0.15
N LEU A 43 0.07 2.59 0.20
CA LEU A 43 -0.92 3.55 0.67
C LEU A 43 -2.10 3.65 -0.31
N ARG A 44 -1.84 3.60 -1.61
CA ARG A 44 -2.89 3.58 -2.63
C ARG A 44 -3.73 2.31 -2.51
N THR A 45 -3.11 1.16 -2.34
CA THR A 45 -3.81 -0.10 -2.16
C THR A 45 -4.69 -0.06 -0.91
N ALA A 46 -4.18 0.48 0.20
CA ALA A 46 -4.96 0.65 1.43
C ALA A 46 -6.21 1.53 1.18
N SER A 47 -6.04 2.63 0.46
CA SER A 47 -7.14 3.53 0.11
C SER A 47 -8.20 2.82 -0.74
N LEU A 48 -7.77 2.04 -1.71
CA LEU A 48 -8.68 1.29 -2.58
C LEU A 48 -9.42 0.18 -1.81
N LEU A 49 -8.75 -0.47 -0.86
CA LEU A 49 -9.40 -1.45 0.02
C LEU A 49 -10.48 -0.79 0.87
N ALA A 50 -10.19 0.37 1.44
CA ALA A 50 -11.15 1.09 2.28
C ALA A 50 -12.40 1.53 1.51
N ARG A 51 -12.29 1.72 0.20
CA ARG A 51 -13.38 2.14 -0.67
C ARG A 51 -13.92 1.02 -1.55
N GLY A 52 -13.47 -0.21 -1.32
CA GLY A 52 -13.89 -1.36 -2.12
C GLY A 52 -15.37 -1.66 -2.00
N PRO A 53 -15.99 -2.18 -3.07
CA PRO A 53 -17.42 -2.49 -3.04
C PRO A 53 -17.71 -3.67 -2.12
N ILE A 54 -18.83 -3.58 -1.43
CA ILE A 54 -19.34 -4.70 -0.64
C ILE A 54 -20.07 -5.66 -1.59
N PRO A 55 -19.70 -6.96 -1.61
CA PRO A 55 -20.38 -7.92 -2.49
C PRO A 55 -21.88 -7.99 -2.21
N ALA A 56 -22.68 -7.99 -3.27
CA ALA A 56 -24.13 -8.08 -3.16
C ALA A 56 -24.58 -9.32 -2.37
N SER A 57 -23.85 -10.43 -2.51
CA SER A 57 -24.14 -11.67 -1.78
C SER A 57 -24.11 -11.51 -0.27
N LEU A 58 -23.35 -10.55 0.26
CA LEU A 58 -23.27 -10.27 1.69
C LEU A 58 -24.39 -9.36 2.18
N ARG A 59 -25.09 -8.69 1.27
CA ARG A 59 -26.17 -7.75 1.60
C ARG A 59 -27.54 -8.40 1.67
N THR A 60 -27.61 -9.70 1.41
CA THR A 60 -28.88 -10.46 1.38
C THR A 60 -28.86 -11.56 2.45
N GLY A 61 -30.04 -11.89 2.97
CA GLY A 61 -30.20 -12.93 3.98
C GLY A 61 -30.35 -12.38 5.39
N ASP A 62 -30.65 -13.28 6.33
CA ASP A 62 -30.98 -12.92 7.71
C ASP A 62 -29.78 -12.38 8.51
N ARG A 63 -28.55 -12.70 8.07
CA ARG A 63 -27.31 -12.30 8.75
C ARG A 63 -26.48 -11.33 7.91
N SER A 64 -27.15 -10.58 7.02
CA SER A 64 -26.44 -9.66 6.13
C SER A 64 -25.65 -8.60 6.92
N ASP A 65 -26.19 -8.06 7.98
CA ASP A 65 -25.53 -7.05 8.80
C ASP A 65 -24.24 -7.58 9.42
N GLU A 66 -24.27 -8.81 9.96
CA GLU A 66 -23.09 -9.46 10.51
C GLU A 66 -22.05 -9.75 9.42
N ALA A 67 -22.49 -10.26 8.29
CA ALA A 67 -21.61 -10.58 7.16
C ALA A 67 -20.90 -9.34 6.61
N VAL A 68 -21.64 -8.24 6.46
CA VAL A 68 -21.08 -6.96 6.00
C VAL A 68 -20.07 -6.44 7.03
N ALA A 69 -20.41 -6.50 8.31
CA ALA A 69 -19.51 -6.03 9.39
C ALA A 69 -18.21 -6.81 9.41
N VAL A 70 -18.25 -8.14 9.30
CA VAL A 70 -17.05 -8.99 9.26
C VAL A 70 -16.20 -8.68 8.03
N TYR A 71 -16.82 -8.54 6.88
CA TYR A 71 -16.13 -8.20 5.64
C TYR A 71 -15.44 -6.83 5.72
N CYS A 72 -16.15 -5.82 6.19
CA CYS A 72 -15.60 -4.46 6.32
C CYS A 72 -14.45 -4.43 7.34
N GLU A 73 -14.58 -5.16 8.45
CA GLU A 73 -13.53 -5.24 9.46
C GLU A 73 -12.27 -5.91 8.90
N ALA A 74 -12.44 -6.98 8.14
CA ALA A 74 -11.32 -7.67 7.50
C ALA A 74 -10.57 -6.76 6.52
N LEU A 75 -11.31 -5.99 5.72
CA LEU A 75 -10.70 -5.02 4.80
C LEU A 75 -10.01 -3.88 5.56
N ALA A 76 -10.61 -3.40 6.64
CA ALA A 76 -10.02 -2.35 7.46
C ALA A 76 -8.72 -2.80 8.12
N ASP A 77 -8.65 -4.03 8.61
CA ASP A 77 -7.43 -4.59 9.19
C ASP A 77 -6.33 -4.72 8.15
N LYS A 78 -6.67 -5.18 6.95
CA LYS A 78 -5.72 -5.27 5.85
C LYS A 78 -5.22 -3.90 5.41
N ALA A 79 -6.12 -2.92 5.32
CA ALA A 79 -5.78 -1.55 4.99
C ALA A 79 -4.84 -0.94 6.04
N ARG A 80 -5.11 -1.18 7.32
CA ARG A 80 -4.28 -0.68 8.42
C ARG A 80 -2.86 -1.23 8.33
N SER A 81 -2.72 -2.53 8.10
CA SER A 81 -1.41 -3.16 7.92
C SER A 81 -0.65 -2.55 6.75
N LEU A 82 -1.31 -2.28 5.63
CA LEU A 82 -0.70 -1.66 4.46
C LEU A 82 -0.31 -0.20 4.74
N ILE A 83 -1.11 0.54 5.50
CA ILE A 83 -0.79 1.91 5.90
C ILE A 83 0.48 1.92 6.74
N GLU A 84 0.59 1.05 7.73
CA GLU A 84 1.78 0.94 8.57
C GLU A 84 3.03 0.61 7.73
N ARG A 85 2.91 -0.33 6.83
CA ARG A 85 4.01 -0.71 5.93
C ARG A 85 4.34 0.38 4.93
N GLY A 86 3.34 1.12 4.45
CA GLY A 86 3.52 2.26 3.56
C GLY A 86 4.23 3.42 4.28
N GLU A 87 3.83 3.72 5.50
CA GLU A 87 4.47 4.75 6.32
C GLU A 87 5.91 4.37 6.66
N ALA A 88 6.18 3.09 6.91
CA ALA A 88 7.55 2.62 7.15
C ALA A 88 8.43 2.82 5.91
N ALA A 89 7.91 2.54 4.71
CA ALA A 89 8.64 2.79 3.46
C ALA A 89 8.88 4.28 3.25
N LEU A 90 7.90 5.12 3.58
CA LEU A 90 8.03 6.57 3.49
C LEU A 90 9.09 7.09 4.46
N ALA A 91 9.11 6.57 5.68
CA ALA A 91 10.11 6.91 6.68
C ALA A 91 11.53 6.52 6.23
N ALA A 92 11.69 5.43 5.49
CA ALA A 92 12.97 5.01 4.94
C ALA A 92 13.43 5.90 3.78
N CYS A 93 12.50 6.55 3.08
CA CYS A 93 12.78 7.42 1.94
C CYS A 93 13.60 8.65 2.34
N ALA A 94 13.24 9.32 3.43
CA ALA A 94 13.86 10.59 3.82
C ALA A 94 15.38 10.48 4.08
N PRO A 95 15.89 9.50 4.86
CA PRO A 95 17.33 9.35 5.06
C PRO A 95 18.07 9.04 3.74
N ALA A 96 17.49 8.22 2.88
CA ALA A 96 18.08 7.89 1.59
C ALA A 96 18.14 9.13 0.68
N ALA A 97 17.08 9.94 0.66
CA ALA A 97 17.04 11.19 -0.10
C ALA A 97 18.06 12.21 0.44
N ALA A 98 18.21 12.30 1.76
CA ALA A 98 19.19 13.20 2.40
C ALA A 98 20.62 12.81 2.05
N ALA A 99 20.90 11.53 1.83
CA ALA A 99 22.22 11.04 1.41
C ALA A 99 22.48 11.28 -0.08
N SER A 100 21.48 11.69 -0.85
CA SER A 100 21.64 12.00 -2.27
C SER A 100 22.23 13.39 -2.46
N PRO A 101 23.11 13.60 -3.48
CA PRO A 101 23.66 14.94 -3.75
C PRO A 101 22.64 15.95 -4.28
N ARG A 102 21.43 15.51 -4.60
CA ARG A 102 20.39 16.38 -5.17
C ARG A 102 19.27 16.61 -4.15
N ALA A 103 19.23 17.81 -3.57
CA ALA A 103 18.28 18.17 -2.53
C ALA A 103 16.79 18.04 -2.95
N TRP A 104 16.48 18.27 -4.25
CA TRP A 104 15.08 18.16 -4.72
C TRP A 104 14.48 16.77 -4.54
N ARG A 105 15.32 15.75 -4.39
CA ARG A 105 14.84 14.37 -4.19
C ARG A 105 14.13 14.16 -2.87
N ALA A 106 14.38 15.03 -1.90
CA ALA A 106 13.68 14.97 -0.61
C ALA A 106 12.16 15.15 -0.77
N ALA A 107 11.73 15.91 -1.79
CA ALA A 107 10.31 16.12 -2.08
C ALA A 107 9.58 14.83 -2.47
N LEU A 108 10.29 13.82 -2.96
CA LEU A 108 9.71 12.53 -3.31
C LEU A 108 9.18 11.77 -2.10
N CYS A 109 9.69 12.10 -0.91
CA CYS A 109 9.33 11.42 0.33
C CYS A 109 8.14 12.09 1.04
N ALA A 110 7.58 13.13 0.45
CA ALA A 110 6.40 13.77 1.00
C ALA A 110 5.16 12.87 0.80
N PRO A 111 4.29 12.76 1.82
CA PRO A 111 3.08 11.95 1.71
C PRO A 111 2.07 12.52 0.70
#